data_cf6ea3f7502fd0e6009a14c5441daf19
#
_entry.id   cf6ea3f7502fd0e6009a14c5441daf19
#
_cell.length_a   1.000
_cell.length_b   1.000
_cell.length_c   1.000
_cell.angle_alpha   90.00
_cell.angle_beta   90.00
_cell.angle_gamma   90.00
#
_symmetry.space_group_name_H-M   'P 1'
#
loop_
_entity.id
_entity.type
_entity.pdbx_description
1 polymer ?
#
loop_
_entity_poly.entity_id
_entity_poly.type
_entity_poly.pdbx_seq_one_letter_code
_entity_poly.pdbx_strand_id
1 'polypeptide(L)'
;MDDSQVIKYAYADSTNRDVTIYPSGSEYTLHLTNPIKSIVRIDLVAAKVPNTMYNVTNGNNFVSIDGTDVSISPGYYSANGLTNAIMNASGNAITMDFQCDEGKYLFSNTSPFTVHALTAEAKRMLGLTSVTSFAASSDPVYALDPTYGTLEIAKSENIIDLAVNEYVFLDIQEFRTTSVLDAKKLVNGTTEGSSIRSSFGMIPMDVPGGSIKNYKETSDYKQYVEYDYPIVKLDRLTVRWIDKSGQLLNFNGFENNAFTLRFKCIFVKPDPPPPPLRDVELDRIVDALQHAPPPPKPPPEKQAWGRWVILLLVIFCIIVYVGYVRVIKPLQEKIIEVMSQKPPPPPQMRLF
;
A
#
# COMPACT_ATOMS: atom_id res chain seq x y z
N MET A 1 -23.37 -23.46 -23.45
CA MET A 1 -22.01 -23.03 -23.11
C MET A 1 -21.69 -21.88 -24.03
N ASP A 2 -21.37 -20.76 -23.43
CA ASP A 2 -21.18 -19.54 -24.21
C ASP A 2 -19.82 -19.60 -24.92
N ASP A 3 -19.83 -19.92 -26.23
CA ASP A 3 -18.64 -20.12 -27.08
C ASP A 3 -17.84 -18.83 -27.33
N SER A 4 -18.17 -17.77 -26.61
CA SER A 4 -17.62 -16.45 -26.83
C SER A 4 -16.52 -16.02 -25.82
N GLN A 5 -16.08 -16.89 -24.92
CA GLN A 5 -15.05 -16.54 -23.94
C GLN A 5 -13.63 -16.88 -24.42
N VAL A 6 -12.73 -15.92 -24.35
CA VAL A 6 -11.31 -16.08 -24.65
C VAL A 6 -10.50 -15.90 -23.36
N ILE A 7 -9.56 -16.83 -23.12
CA ILE A 7 -8.64 -16.76 -21.99
C ILE A 7 -7.31 -16.18 -22.48
N LYS A 8 -6.82 -15.18 -21.75
CA LYS A 8 -5.50 -14.57 -21.96
C LYS A 8 -4.70 -14.58 -20.66
N TYR A 9 -3.38 -14.57 -20.78
CA TYR A 9 -2.48 -14.48 -19.63
C TYR A 9 -1.59 -13.25 -19.79
N ALA A 10 -1.29 -12.60 -18.66
CA ALA A 10 -0.21 -11.62 -18.56
C ALA A 10 0.74 -12.06 -17.45
N TYR A 11 2.01 -11.98 -17.75
CA TYR A 11 3.11 -12.17 -16.82
C TYR A 11 3.70 -10.79 -16.48
N ALA A 12 3.72 -10.46 -15.22
CA ALA A 12 4.30 -9.23 -14.69
C ALA A 12 5.51 -9.59 -13.84
N ASP A 13 6.64 -8.95 -14.14
CA ASP A 13 7.89 -9.11 -13.41
C ASP A 13 8.45 -7.72 -13.11
N SER A 14 8.74 -7.47 -11.85
CA SER A 14 9.27 -6.19 -11.39
C SER A 14 10.64 -5.85 -11.97
N THR A 15 11.37 -6.84 -12.51
CA THR A 15 12.64 -6.61 -13.21
C THR A 15 12.47 -5.83 -14.51
N ASN A 16 11.25 -5.82 -15.08
CA ASN A 16 10.90 -5.07 -16.29
C ASN A 16 10.48 -3.62 -16.00
N ARG A 17 10.51 -3.19 -14.72
CA ARG A 17 10.19 -1.81 -14.37
C ARG A 17 11.28 -0.85 -14.81
N ASP A 18 10.92 0.38 -15.06
CA ASP A 18 11.91 1.46 -15.21
C ASP A 18 12.46 1.83 -13.82
N VAL A 19 13.67 1.39 -13.51
CA VAL A 19 14.31 1.60 -12.20
C VAL A 19 14.66 3.07 -11.93
N THR A 20 14.69 3.90 -12.97
CA THR A 20 14.94 5.35 -12.80
C THR A 20 13.70 6.08 -12.28
N ILE A 21 12.51 5.58 -12.63
CA ILE A 21 11.22 6.11 -12.17
C ILE A 21 10.76 5.36 -10.93
N TYR A 22 10.93 4.04 -10.91
CA TYR A 22 10.50 3.13 -9.84
C TYR A 22 11.71 2.41 -9.22
N PRO A 23 12.45 3.04 -8.31
CA PRO A 23 13.62 2.42 -7.69
C PRO A 23 13.27 1.18 -6.87
N SER A 24 12.08 1.17 -6.23
CA SER A 24 11.58 0.02 -5.47
C SER A 24 10.70 -0.90 -6.31
N GLY A 25 10.80 -2.21 -6.05
CA GLY A 25 9.90 -3.22 -6.62
C GLY A 25 8.53 -3.27 -5.96
N SER A 26 8.28 -2.46 -4.93
CA SER A 26 6.97 -2.39 -4.27
C SER A 26 5.95 -1.52 -4.99
N GLU A 27 6.39 -0.62 -5.88
CA GLU A 27 5.51 0.19 -6.70
C GLU A 27 6.11 0.37 -8.09
N TYR A 28 5.35 0.03 -9.14
CA TYR A 28 5.79 0.19 -10.52
C TYR A 28 4.63 0.10 -11.50
N THR A 29 4.86 0.61 -12.73
CA THR A 29 3.91 0.48 -13.83
C THR A 29 4.55 -0.31 -14.97
N LEU A 30 3.83 -1.30 -15.47
CA LEU A 30 4.21 -2.07 -16.66
C LEU A 30 3.20 -1.81 -17.77
N HIS A 31 3.68 -1.62 -18.99
CA HIS A 31 2.84 -1.50 -20.18
C HIS A 31 2.70 -2.85 -20.86
N LEU A 32 1.47 -3.22 -21.20
CA LEU A 32 1.21 -4.44 -21.96
C LEU A 32 1.55 -4.23 -23.43
N THR A 33 2.31 -5.13 -24.02
CA THR A 33 2.67 -5.10 -25.45
C THR A 33 1.41 -5.05 -26.33
N ASN A 34 0.39 -5.83 -25.95
CA ASN A 34 -0.91 -5.84 -26.60
C ASN A 34 -2.00 -5.59 -25.58
N PRO A 35 -2.84 -4.57 -25.76
CA PRO A 35 -3.95 -4.32 -24.86
C PRO A 35 -4.93 -5.50 -24.79
N ILE A 36 -5.39 -5.80 -23.60
CA ILE A 36 -6.44 -6.80 -23.37
C ILE A 36 -7.78 -6.05 -23.34
N LYS A 37 -8.78 -6.60 -24.04
CA LYS A 37 -10.10 -5.95 -24.20
C LYS A 37 -11.20 -6.84 -23.67
N SER A 38 -12.31 -6.20 -23.26
CA SER A 38 -13.58 -6.84 -22.86
C SER A 38 -13.39 -7.87 -21.76
N ILE A 39 -12.67 -7.48 -20.70
CA ILE A 39 -12.33 -8.36 -19.58
C ILE A 39 -13.53 -8.43 -18.64
N VAL A 40 -14.01 -9.63 -18.34
CA VAL A 40 -15.11 -9.89 -17.39
C VAL A 40 -14.64 -10.51 -16.09
N ARG A 41 -13.43 -11.12 -16.09
CA ARG A 41 -12.86 -11.70 -14.87
C ARG A 41 -11.33 -11.70 -14.95
N ILE A 42 -10.72 -11.48 -13.81
CA ILE A 42 -9.28 -11.55 -13.62
C ILE A 42 -8.99 -12.47 -12.45
N ASP A 43 -8.12 -13.47 -12.64
CA ASP A 43 -7.66 -14.38 -11.60
C ASP A 43 -6.16 -14.20 -11.36
N LEU A 44 -5.72 -14.26 -10.10
CA LEU A 44 -4.33 -14.42 -9.73
C LEU A 44 -3.96 -15.90 -9.78
N VAL A 45 -3.13 -16.29 -10.74
CA VAL A 45 -2.73 -17.69 -10.95
C VAL A 45 -1.52 -18.07 -10.12
N ALA A 46 -0.52 -17.19 -10.10
CA ALA A 46 0.71 -17.39 -9.37
C ALA A 46 1.31 -16.04 -8.97
N ALA A 47 2.04 -16.01 -7.85
CA ALA A 47 2.87 -14.87 -7.49
C ALA A 47 4.13 -15.34 -6.77
N LYS A 48 5.22 -14.62 -6.98
CA LYS A 48 6.50 -14.80 -6.32
C LYS A 48 6.81 -13.53 -5.55
N VAL A 49 6.78 -13.62 -4.21
CA VAL A 49 6.94 -12.48 -3.32
C VAL A 49 8.07 -12.73 -2.34
N PRO A 50 9.11 -11.90 -2.31
CA PRO A 50 10.18 -12.03 -1.34
C PRO A 50 9.68 -11.68 0.08
N ASN A 51 10.00 -12.52 1.06
CA ASN A 51 9.82 -12.22 2.46
C ASN A 51 11.12 -11.66 3.05
N THR A 52 11.47 -10.45 2.66
CA THR A 52 12.69 -9.76 3.09
C THR A 52 12.41 -8.59 4.02
N MET A 53 11.20 -8.50 4.53
CA MET A 53 10.77 -7.46 5.46
C MET A 53 11.45 -7.64 6.82
N TYR A 54 11.93 -6.53 7.37
CA TYR A 54 12.56 -6.53 8.69
C TYR A 54 11.50 -6.57 9.81
N ASN A 55 11.73 -7.42 10.81
CA ASN A 55 10.93 -7.40 12.03
C ASN A 55 11.43 -6.36 13.05
N VAL A 56 12.70 -6.01 12.98
CA VAL A 56 13.27 -4.88 13.72
C VAL A 56 13.50 -3.73 12.74
N THR A 57 12.82 -2.61 12.96
CA THR A 57 12.87 -1.39 12.15
C THR A 57 13.28 -0.22 13.02
N ASN A 58 13.56 0.94 12.44
CA ASN A 58 13.85 2.16 13.21
C ASN A 58 12.71 2.60 14.16
N GLY A 59 11.49 2.08 13.95
CA GLY A 59 10.32 2.40 14.79
C GLY A 59 10.17 1.50 16.02
N ASN A 60 10.87 0.36 16.08
CA ASN A 60 10.71 -0.63 17.16
C ASN A 60 12.03 -1.22 17.66
N ASN A 61 13.15 -0.62 17.30
CA ASN A 61 14.50 -1.13 17.59
C ASN A 61 15.08 -0.68 18.96
N PHE A 62 14.26 -0.13 19.83
CA PHE A 62 14.69 0.35 21.15
C PHE A 62 14.08 -0.49 22.25
N VAL A 63 14.93 -0.90 23.19
CA VAL A 63 14.58 -1.56 24.45
C VAL A 63 15.30 -0.83 25.57
N SER A 64 14.60 -0.47 26.65
CA SER A 64 15.24 0.15 27.81
C SER A 64 15.54 -0.93 28.86
N ILE A 65 16.77 -0.99 29.32
CA ILE A 65 17.26 -1.90 30.36
C ILE A 65 17.80 -1.03 31.51
N ASP A 66 17.19 -1.14 32.68
CA ASP A 66 17.52 -0.33 33.87
C ASP A 66 17.54 1.18 33.57
N GLY A 67 16.58 1.61 32.73
CA GLY A 67 16.48 3.02 32.32
C GLY A 67 17.48 3.46 31.27
N THR A 68 18.32 2.57 30.79
CA THR A 68 19.25 2.84 29.68
C THR A 68 18.67 2.33 28.38
N ASP A 69 18.53 3.20 27.39
CA ASP A 69 18.01 2.84 26.07
C ASP A 69 19.06 2.08 25.25
N VAL A 70 18.73 0.86 24.87
CA VAL A 70 19.53 -0.04 24.05
C VAL A 70 18.96 -0.05 22.64
N SER A 71 19.75 0.31 21.66
CA SER A 71 19.36 0.31 20.24
C SER A 71 19.91 -0.92 19.52
N ILE A 72 19.05 -1.59 18.77
CA ILE A 72 19.37 -2.75 17.94
C ILE A 72 19.38 -2.30 16.48
N SER A 73 20.32 -2.80 15.68
CA SER A 73 20.32 -2.51 14.24
C SER A 73 19.07 -3.05 13.56
N PRO A 74 18.42 -2.28 12.67
CA PRO A 74 17.30 -2.80 11.88
C PRO A 74 17.70 -4.06 11.10
N GLY A 75 16.83 -5.06 11.09
CA GLY A 75 17.09 -6.34 10.43
C GLY A 75 15.99 -7.36 10.62
N TYR A 76 16.18 -8.53 10.01
CA TYR A 76 15.37 -9.70 10.28
C TYR A 76 16.06 -10.58 11.32
N TYR A 77 15.40 -10.77 12.45
CA TYR A 77 15.93 -11.57 13.55
C TYR A 77 15.04 -12.79 13.82
N SER A 78 15.67 -13.96 13.97
CA SER A 78 15.05 -15.08 14.66
C SER A 78 14.98 -14.80 16.16
N ALA A 79 14.23 -15.60 16.91
CA ALA A 79 14.13 -15.44 18.37
C ALA A 79 15.51 -15.40 19.04
N ASN A 80 16.38 -16.38 18.76
CA ASN A 80 17.74 -16.42 19.28
C ASN A 80 18.64 -15.31 18.72
N GLY A 81 18.40 -14.89 17.45
CA GLY A 81 19.12 -13.77 16.86
C GLY A 81 18.80 -12.46 17.56
N LEU A 82 17.55 -12.24 17.92
CA LEU A 82 17.12 -11.05 18.67
C LEU A 82 17.68 -11.05 20.09
N THR A 83 17.69 -12.20 20.77
CA THR A 83 18.33 -12.39 22.06
C THR A 83 19.80 -11.92 22.03
N ASN A 84 20.59 -12.46 21.09
CA ASN A 84 21.99 -12.12 20.95
C ASN A 84 22.19 -10.63 20.60
N ALA A 85 21.33 -10.06 19.76
CA ALA A 85 21.40 -8.65 19.39
C ALA A 85 21.17 -7.71 20.59
N ILE A 86 20.18 -8.03 21.44
CA ILE A 86 19.88 -7.26 22.66
C ILE A 86 21.02 -7.37 23.66
N MET A 87 21.51 -8.58 23.92
CA MET A 87 22.62 -8.80 24.85
C MET A 87 23.87 -8.05 24.39
N ASN A 88 24.22 -8.16 23.11
CA ASN A 88 25.39 -7.46 22.56
C ASN A 88 25.24 -5.93 22.63
N ALA A 89 24.09 -5.42 22.26
CA ALA A 89 23.82 -3.99 22.27
C ALA A 89 23.78 -3.41 23.70
N SER A 90 23.35 -4.19 24.69
CA SER A 90 23.35 -3.81 26.10
C SER A 90 24.71 -4.01 26.80
N GLY A 91 25.74 -4.53 26.11
CA GLY A 91 27.00 -4.88 26.72
C GLY A 91 26.89 -6.04 27.73
N ASN A 92 25.93 -6.94 27.51
CA ASN A 92 25.55 -8.04 28.41
C ASN A 92 25.05 -7.57 29.79
N ALA A 93 24.37 -6.41 29.83
CA ALA A 93 23.75 -5.91 31.06
C ALA A 93 22.72 -6.89 31.64
N ILE A 94 22.07 -7.68 30.79
CA ILE A 94 21.20 -8.81 31.14
C ILE A 94 21.59 -10.03 30.33
N THR A 95 21.25 -11.22 30.83
CA THR A 95 21.26 -12.45 30.04
C THR A 95 19.84 -12.69 29.54
N MET A 96 19.71 -13.10 28.29
CA MET A 96 18.43 -13.36 27.67
C MET A 96 18.47 -14.70 26.96
N ASP A 97 17.42 -15.52 27.12
CA ASP A 97 17.31 -16.83 26.48
C ASP A 97 15.92 -17.03 25.90
N PHE A 98 15.81 -17.78 24.81
CA PHE A 98 14.54 -18.10 24.20
C PHE A 98 14.10 -19.52 24.56
N GLN A 99 13.01 -19.63 25.28
CA GLN A 99 12.38 -20.90 25.68
C GLN A 99 11.49 -21.41 24.54
N CYS A 100 12.03 -22.36 23.75
CA CYS A 100 11.37 -22.85 22.53
C CYS A 100 10.03 -23.55 22.79
N ASP A 101 9.90 -24.24 23.91
CA ASP A 101 8.72 -24.99 24.32
C ASP A 101 7.55 -24.08 24.73
N GLU A 102 7.85 -22.94 25.27
CA GLU A 102 6.85 -21.95 25.69
C GLU A 102 6.67 -20.79 24.70
N GLY A 103 7.62 -20.58 23.77
CA GLY A 103 7.61 -19.48 22.87
C GLY A 103 7.84 -18.13 23.55
N LYS A 104 8.62 -18.10 24.66
CA LYS A 104 8.83 -16.92 25.51
C LYS A 104 10.31 -16.62 25.69
N TYR A 105 10.59 -15.36 26.07
CA TYR A 105 11.92 -14.99 26.53
C TYR A 105 12.05 -15.12 28.03
N LEU A 106 13.19 -15.60 28.46
CA LEU A 106 13.65 -15.60 29.83
C LEU A 106 14.76 -14.55 29.95
N PHE A 107 14.59 -13.63 30.86
CA PHE A 107 15.57 -12.60 31.20
C PHE A 107 16.18 -12.93 32.56
N SER A 108 17.48 -12.76 32.72
CA SER A 108 18.15 -13.03 33.98
C SER A 108 19.32 -12.08 34.23
N ASN A 109 19.56 -11.79 35.49
CA ASN A 109 20.70 -11.00 35.96
C ASN A 109 21.08 -11.40 37.38
N THR A 110 22.30 -11.07 37.83
CA THR A 110 22.75 -11.25 39.20
C THR A 110 22.19 -10.22 40.19
N SER A 111 21.57 -9.15 39.68
CA SER A 111 20.94 -8.07 40.44
C SER A 111 19.54 -7.81 39.90
N PRO A 112 18.63 -7.24 40.73
CA PRO A 112 17.32 -6.79 40.24
C PRO A 112 17.49 -5.89 39.00
N PHE A 113 16.64 -6.08 38.02
CA PHE A 113 16.69 -5.37 36.74
C PHE A 113 15.31 -5.04 36.21
N THR A 114 15.26 -4.13 35.26
CA THR A 114 14.02 -3.75 34.55
C THR A 114 14.24 -3.86 33.04
N VAL A 115 13.23 -4.39 32.33
CA VAL A 115 13.20 -4.39 30.85
C VAL A 115 11.94 -3.69 30.41
N HIS A 116 12.08 -2.68 29.60
CA HIS A 116 10.96 -1.88 29.12
C HIS A 116 11.00 -1.76 27.60
N ALA A 117 9.95 -2.21 26.93
CA ALA A 117 9.74 -2.00 25.50
C ALA A 117 8.93 -0.71 25.26
N LEU A 118 9.47 0.20 24.47
CA LEU A 118 8.94 1.55 24.31
C LEU A 118 7.75 1.63 23.34
N THR A 119 7.65 0.71 22.40
CA THR A 119 6.58 0.69 21.38
C THR A 119 5.70 -0.55 21.49
N ALA A 120 4.50 -0.50 20.93
CA ALA A 120 3.58 -1.64 20.90
C ALA A 120 4.17 -2.83 20.15
N GLU A 121 4.89 -2.57 19.05
CA GLU A 121 5.59 -3.57 18.23
C GLU A 121 6.74 -4.21 19.01
N ALA A 122 7.55 -3.42 19.71
CA ALA A 122 8.63 -3.94 20.56
C ALA A 122 8.08 -4.80 21.70
N LYS A 123 6.97 -4.39 22.33
CA LYS A 123 6.28 -5.21 23.33
C LYS A 123 5.82 -6.55 22.78
N ARG A 124 5.20 -6.56 21.61
CA ARG A 124 4.77 -7.77 20.93
C ARG A 124 5.94 -8.70 20.61
N MET A 125 7.04 -8.15 20.08
CA MET A 125 8.25 -8.92 19.78
C MET A 125 8.88 -9.57 21.01
N LEU A 126 8.83 -8.88 22.16
CA LEU A 126 9.40 -9.39 23.41
C LEU A 126 8.39 -10.17 24.28
N GLY A 127 7.14 -10.25 23.85
CA GLY A 127 6.07 -10.89 24.62
C GLY A 127 5.69 -10.12 25.89
N LEU A 128 5.89 -8.79 25.91
CA LEU A 128 5.60 -7.92 27.04
C LEU A 128 4.19 -7.34 26.96
N THR A 129 3.55 -7.06 28.11
CA THR A 129 2.26 -6.35 28.17
C THR A 129 2.45 -4.82 28.24
N SER A 130 1.38 -4.09 28.48
CA SER A 130 1.35 -2.65 28.28
C SER A 130 2.19 -1.80 29.25
N VAL A 131 2.61 -2.36 30.39
CA VAL A 131 3.43 -1.63 31.37
C VAL A 131 4.41 -2.58 31.98
N THR A 132 5.75 -2.35 31.77
CA THR A 132 6.50 -3.28 32.55
C THR A 132 7.91 -2.88 32.84
N SER A 133 8.08 -2.47 34.03
CA SER A 133 9.23 -2.82 34.82
C SER A 133 8.99 -4.25 35.34
N PHE A 134 9.72 -5.23 34.87
CA PHE A 134 9.85 -6.48 35.60
C PHE A 134 10.74 -6.18 36.80
N ALA A 135 10.11 -5.98 37.99
CA ALA A 135 10.81 -6.29 39.19
C ALA A 135 11.07 -7.80 39.13
N ALA A 136 12.31 -8.22 39.18
CA ALA A 136 12.65 -9.62 39.22
C ALA A 136 11.78 -10.27 40.30
N SER A 137 10.79 -11.04 39.87
CA SER A 137 10.09 -11.90 40.76
C SER A 137 10.94 -13.18 40.81
N SER A 138 11.47 -13.49 41.94
CA SER A 138 12.04 -14.81 42.20
C SER A 138 10.95 -15.81 41.86
N ASP A 139 10.88 -16.33 40.63
CA ASP A 139 10.07 -17.48 40.29
C ASP A 139 10.70 -18.65 41.03
N PRO A 140 10.03 -19.20 42.05
CA PRO A 140 10.63 -20.26 42.87
C PRO A 140 11.00 -21.51 42.07
N VAL A 141 10.45 -21.68 40.89
CA VAL A 141 10.74 -22.82 40.02
C VAL A 141 12.16 -22.74 39.46
N TYR A 142 12.63 -21.51 39.13
CA TYR A 142 13.98 -21.32 38.60
C TYR A 142 15.03 -20.97 39.67
N ALA A 143 14.61 -20.43 40.82
CA ALA A 143 15.48 -20.14 41.95
C ALA A 143 16.09 -21.42 42.57
N LEU A 144 15.53 -22.59 42.27
CA LEU A 144 16.01 -23.89 42.74
C LEU A 144 16.84 -24.66 41.69
N ASP A 145 16.97 -24.14 40.45
CA ASP A 145 17.79 -24.78 39.45
C ASP A 145 19.28 -24.44 39.70
N PRO A 146 20.11 -25.42 40.05
CA PRO A 146 21.53 -25.18 40.31
C PRO A 146 22.29 -24.64 39.09
N THR A 147 21.70 -24.74 37.89
CA THR A 147 22.28 -24.19 36.68
C THR A 147 22.24 -22.66 36.65
N TYR A 148 21.24 -22.04 37.31
CA TYR A 148 21.04 -20.59 37.32
C TYR A 148 21.55 -19.91 38.59
N GLY A 149 21.90 -20.64 39.63
CA GLY A 149 22.48 -20.10 40.86
C GLY A 149 21.57 -19.12 41.61
N THR A 150 22.11 -17.96 41.96
CA THR A 150 21.39 -16.84 42.60
C THR A 150 20.97 -15.75 41.61
N LEU A 151 20.41 -16.14 40.46
CA LEU A 151 20.00 -15.17 39.44
C LEU A 151 18.59 -14.67 39.72
N GLU A 152 18.38 -13.40 39.51
CA GLU A 152 17.07 -12.79 39.36
C GLU A 152 16.53 -13.13 37.99
N ILE A 153 15.33 -13.67 37.89
CA ILE A 153 14.76 -14.22 36.66
C ILE A 153 13.40 -13.57 36.40
N ALA A 154 13.19 -13.14 35.17
CA ALA A 154 11.90 -12.68 34.67
C ALA A 154 11.57 -13.36 33.34
N LYS A 155 10.32 -13.77 33.18
CA LYS A 155 9.83 -14.40 31.93
C LYS A 155 8.86 -13.47 31.22
N SER A 156 8.85 -13.47 29.87
CA SER A 156 7.83 -12.78 29.08
C SER A 156 6.43 -13.25 29.49
N GLU A 157 5.51 -12.31 29.61
CA GLU A 157 4.11 -12.61 29.98
C GLU A 157 3.38 -13.35 28.86
N ASN A 158 3.62 -12.93 27.62
CA ASN A 158 3.01 -13.50 26.41
C ASN A 158 4.04 -14.27 25.57
N ILE A 159 3.51 -15.08 24.66
CA ILE A 159 4.29 -15.66 23.57
C ILE A 159 4.83 -14.50 22.69
N ILE A 160 6.08 -14.62 22.29
CA ILE A 160 6.70 -13.63 21.39
C ILE A 160 6.07 -13.69 20.00
N ASP A 161 5.94 -12.55 19.38
CA ASP A 161 5.49 -12.47 18.00
C ASP A 161 6.48 -11.66 17.14
N LEU A 162 7.27 -12.40 16.37
CA LEU A 162 8.26 -11.87 15.44
C LEU A 162 7.74 -11.76 14.00
N ALA A 163 6.47 -12.11 13.77
CA ALA A 163 5.89 -11.99 12.45
C ALA A 163 5.76 -10.52 12.07
N VAL A 164 6.30 -10.17 10.89
CA VAL A 164 6.26 -8.79 10.38
C VAL A 164 4.91 -8.51 9.75
N ASN A 165 4.58 -9.31 8.75
CA ASN A 165 3.31 -9.27 8.03
C ASN A 165 2.85 -10.72 7.83
N GLU A 166 1.69 -11.05 8.37
CA GLU A 166 1.03 -12.34 8.11
C GLU A 166 0.54 -12.41 6.67
N TYR A 167 0.22 -11.24 6.10
CA TYR A 167 -0.31 -11.08 4.76
C TYR A 167 0.32 -9.87 4.09
N VAL A 168 0.51 -9.98 2.79
CA VAL A 168 0.83 -8.86 1.90
C VAL A 168 -0.27 -8.73 0.86
N PHE A 169 -0.52 -7.52 0.41
CA PHE A 169 -1.58 -7.26 -0.54
C PHE A 169 -1.01 -6.80 -1.87
N LEU A 170 -1.50 -7.44 -2.92
CA LEU A 170 -1.27 -7.02 -4.30
C LEU A 170 -2.38 -6.05 -4.69
N ASP A 171 -2.05 -4.79 -4.83
CA ASP A 171 -2.95 -3.74 -5.28
C ASP A 171 -2.60 -3.39 -6.74
N ILE A 172 -3.57 -3.50 -7.63
CA ILE A 172 -3.45 -3.12 -9.04
C ILE A 172 -4.51 -2.07 -9.33
N GLN A 173 -4.07 -0.86 -9.59
CA GLN A 173 -4.95 0.31 -9.67
C GLN A 173 -6.08 0.14 -10.68
N GLU A 174 -5.80 -0.49 -11.81
CA GLU A 174 -6.74 -0.70 -12.90
C GLU A 174 -7.83 -1.74 -12.57
N PHE A 175 -7.65 -2.53 -11.50
CA PHE A 175 -8.59 -3.60 -11.08
C PHE A 175 -9.50 -3.18 -9.94
N ARG A 176 -9.31 -2.00 -9.39
CA ARG A 176 -10.12 -1.50 -8.28
C ARG A 176 -11.58 -1.34 -8.73
N THR A 177 -12.47 -1.99 -7.99
CA THR A 177 -13.90 -1.93 -8.20
C THR A 177 -14.59 -1.58 -6.90
N THR A 178 -15.84 -1.13 -6.99
CA THR A 178 -16.69 -0.91 -5.82
C THR A 178 -17.25 -2.22 -5.24
N SER A 179 -17.05 -3.34 -5.92
CA SER A 179 -17.56 -4.65 -5.51
C SER A 179 -16.68 -5.37 -4.48
N VAL A 180 -15.45 -4.92 -4.27
CA VAL A 180 -14.62 -5.44 -3.18
C VAL A 180 -15.02 -4.72 -1.89
N LEU A 181 -15.64 -5.46 -0.98
CA LEU A 181 -16.09 -4.95 0.32
C LEU A 181 -14.92 -4.97 1.31
N ASP A 182 -14.42 -3.79 1.64
CA ASP A 182 -13.46 -3.63 2.72
C ASP A 182 -14.17 -3.72 4.07
N ALA A 183 -13.58 -4.48 4.99
CA ALA A 183 -14.00 -4.42 6.39
C ALA A 183 -13.63 -3.05 6.97
N LYS A 184 -14.60 -2.37 7.55
CA LYS A 184 -14.38 -1.10 8.23
C LYS A 184 -13.93 -1.34 9.66
N LYS A 185 -12.87 -0.66 10.06
CA LYS A 185 -12.44 -0.65 11.45
C LYS A 185 -13.37 0.25 12.26
N LEU A 186 -13.89 -0.26 13.36
CA LEU A 186 -14.64 0.52 14.34
C LEU A 186 -13.66 1.04 15.40
N VAL A 187 -13.48 2.34 15.48
CA VAL A 187 -12.65 2.99 16.50
C VAL A 187 -13.53 3.96 17.28
N ASN A 188 -13.66 3.76 18.58
CA ASN A 188 -14.47 4.59 19.48
C ASN A 188 -15.92 4.85 18.98
N GLY A 189 -16.53 3.85 18.36
CA GLY A 189 -17.88 3.96 17.80
C GLY A 189 -17.97 4.67 16.43
N THR A 190 -16.89 5.18 15.90
CA THR A 190 -16.82 5.75 14.56
C THR A 190 -16.22 4.74 13.58
N THR A 191 -16.80 4.69 12.39
CA THR A 191 -16.33 3.78 11.32
C THR A 191 -15.21 4.47 10.55
N GLU A 192 -13.98 3.99 10.69
CA GLU A 192 -12.87 4.42 9.84
C GLU A 192 -12.80 3.55 8.59
N GLY A 193 -12.43 4.16 7.47
CA GLY A 193 -12.20 3.41 6.22
C GLY A 193 -11.02 2.45 6.37
N SER A 194 -11.10 1.27 5.77
CA SER A 194 -9.97 0.36 5.70
C SER A 194 -8.82 1.00 4.90
N SER A 195 -7.59 0.84 5.39
CA SER A 195 -6.38 1.24 4.67
C SER A 195 -6.07 0.35 3.45
N ILE A 196 -6.68 -0.84 3.38
CA ILE A 196 -6.44 -1.87 2.36
C ILE A 196 -7.34 -1.70 1.13
N ARG A 197 -8.01 -0.59 1.01
CA ARG A 197 -9.04 -0.30 -0.01
C ARG A 197 -8.84 -1.06 -1.33
N SER A 198 -9.76 -2.01 -1.61
CA SER A 198 -9.91 -2.64 -2.94
C SER A 198 -8.64 -3.28 -3.50
N SER A 199 -7.73 -3.77 -2.65
CA SER A 199 -6.57 -4.54 -3.13
C SER A 199 -7.05 -5.77 -3.88
N PHE A 200 -6.39 -6.11 -4.98
CA PHE A 200 -6.77 -7.21 -5.86
C PHE A 200 -6.58 -8.57 -5.20
N GLY A 201 -5.46 -8.75 -4.48
CA GLY A 201 -5.12 -10.03 -3.90
C GLY A 201 -4.47 -9.92 -2.52
N MET A 202 -4.74 -10.89 -1.65
CA MET A 202 -4.13 -11.04 -0.33
C MET A 202 -3.28 -12.32 -0.33
N ILE A 203 -1.99 -12.21 -0.12
CA ILE A 203 -1.05 -13.34 -0.15
C ILE A 203 -0.55 -13.60 1.27
N PRO A 204 -0.82 -14.80 1.84
CA PRO A 204 -0.28 -15.16 3.15
C PRO A 204 1.23 -15.34 3.09
N MET A 205 1.95 -14.78 4.06
CA MET A 205 3.40 -14.86 4.19
C MET A 205 3.78 -15.97 5.19
N ASP A 206 3.44 -17.19 4.83
CA ASP A 206 3.68 -18.43 5.61
C ASP A 206 5.08 -19.01 5.42
N VAL A 207 6.02 -18.20 4.97
CA VAL A 207 7.42 -18.57 4.75
C VAL A 207 8.35 -17.76 5.67
N PRO A 208 9.47 -18.33 6.13
CA PRO A 208 10.39 -17.60 6.99
C PRO A 208 11.03 -16.41 6.27
N GLY A 209 11.48 -15.44 7.05
CA GLY A 209 12.22 -14.29 6.52
C GLY A 209 13.47 -14.70 5.74
N GLY A 210 13.78 -13.96 4.70
CA GLY A 210 14.84 -14.29 3.74
C GLY A 210 14.44 -15.31 2.68
N SER A 211 13.21 -15.86 2.76
CA SER A 211 12.66 -16.82 1.80
C SER A 211 11.75 -16.13 0.79
N ILE A 212 11.29 -16.90 -0.20
CA ILE A 212 10.37 -16.42 -1.21
C ILE A 212 9.05 -17.17 -1.09
N LYS A 213 7.95 -16.44 -0.89
CA LYS A 213 6.60 -17.00 -1.00
C LYS A 213 6.28 -17.24 -2.47
N ASN A 214 5.97 -18.49 -2.80
CA ASN A 214 5.47 -18.89 -4.10
C ASN A 214 3.97 -19.19 -3.94
N TYR A 215 3.14 -18.18 -4.17
CA TYR A 215 1.69 -18.33 -4.24
C TYR A 215 1.28 -19.06 -5.52
N LYS A 216 0.34 -20.00 -5.43
CA LYS A 216 -0.28 -20.70 -6.56
C LYS A 216 -1.76 -20.88 -6.29
N GLU A 217 -2.63 -20.63 -7.28
CA GLU A 217 -4.09 -20.81 -7.15
C GLU A 217 -4.51 -22.24 -6.80
N THR A 218 -3.63 -23.23 -7.02
CA THR A 218 -3.90 -24.66 -6.78
C THR A 218 -3.58 -25.12 -5.35
N SER A 219 -2.65 -24.47 -4.66
CA SER A 219 -2.21 -24.81 -3.31
C SER A 219 -2.69 -23.81 -2.25
N ASP A 220 -2.80 -22.55 -2.65
CA ASP A 220 -3.37 -21.48 -1.85
C ASP A 220 -4.86 -21.33 -2.20
N TYR A 221 -5.55 -20.33 -1.67
CA TYR A 221 -6.94 -20.07 -2.05
C TYR A 221 -7.04 -19.22 -3.31
N LYS A 222 -8.11 -19.43 -4.10
CA LYS A 222 -8.32 -18.72 -5.36
C LYS A 222 -8.66 -17.26 -5.08
N GLN A 223 -7.97 -16.37 -5.78
CA GLN A 223 -8.23 -14.94 -5.76
C GLN A 223 -8.60 -14.46 -7.15
N TYR A 224 -9.74 -13.81 -7.24
CA TYR A 224 -10.25 -13.30 -8.49
C TYR A 224 -11.20 -12.12 -8.26
N VAL A 225 -11.39 -11.34 -9.29
CA VAL A 225 -12.41 -10.29 -9.37
C VAL A 225 -13.23 -10.52 -10.63
N GLU A 226 -14.56 -10.47 -10.49
CA GLU A 226 -15.51 -10.48 -11.58
C GLU A 226 -16.10 -9.08 -11.74
N TYR A 227 -16.36 -8.70 -12.99
CA TYR A 227 -16.85 -7.37 -13.34
C TYR A 227 -18.25 -7.48 -13.93
N ASP A 228 -19.21 -6.77 -13.34
CA ASP A 228 -20.57 -6.67 -13.86
C ASP A 228 -20.58 -6.00 -15.24
N TYR A 229 -19.67 -5.06 -15.43
CA TYR A 229 -19.41 -4.39 -16.70
C TYR A 229 -17.98 -4.70 -17.15
N PRO A 230 -17.78 -5.23 -18.37
CA PRO A 230 -16.46 -5.58 -18.85
C PRO A 230 -15.51 -4.37 -18.86
N ILE A 231 -14.26 -4.58 -18.42
CA ILE A 231 -13.20 -3.60 -18.65
C ILE A 231 -12.96 -3.51 -20.15
N VAL A 232 -13.23 -2.35 -20.72
CA VAL A 232 -13.19 -2.13 -22.18
C VAL A 232 -11.78 -2.37 -22.74
N LYS A 233 -10.76 -1.84 -22.06
CA LYS A 233 -9.36 -1.93 -22.48
C LYS A 233 -8.43 -1.84 -21.28
N LEU A 234 -7.45 -2.73 -21.23
CA LEU A 234 -6.34 -2.72 -20.28
C LEU A 234 -5.04 -2.67 -21.08
N ASP A 235 -4.24 -1.64 -20.93
CA ASP A 235 -2.97 -1.43 -21.63
C ASP A 235 -1.77 -1.30 -20.69
N ARG A 236 -2.00 -1.16 -19.39
CA ARG A 236 -0.97 -1.08 -18.35
C ARG A 236 -1.42 -1.73 -17.06
N LEU A 237 -0.48 -2.01 -16.19
CA LEU A 237 -0.67 -2.48 -14.82
C LEU A 237 0.12 -1.57 -13.89
N THR A 238 -0.58 -0.81 -13.06
CA THR A 238 0.03 -0.02 -11.99
C THR A 238 -0.03 -0.85 -10.71
N VAL A 239 1.10 -1.43 -10.35
CA VAL A 239 1.26 -2.44 -9.30
C VAL A 239 1.75 -1.78 -8.03
N ARG A 240 1.16 -2.16 -6.90
CA ARG A 240 1.61 -1.79 -5.56
C ARG A 240 1.56 -3.01 -4.65
N TRP A 241 2.65 -3.25 -3.95
CA TRP A 241 2.72 -4.22 -2.87
C TRP A 241 2.61 -3.47 -1.55
N ILE A 242 1.57 -3.76 -0.79
CA ILE A 242 1.25 -3.04 0.44
C ILE A 242 1.07 -4.00 1.62
N ASP A 243 1.31 -3.49 2.81
CA ASP A 243 1.04 -4.18 4.07
C ASP A 243 -0.42 -4.00 4.54
N LYS A 244 -0.76 -4.58 5.69
CA LYS A 244 -2.08 -4.44 6.33
C LYS A 244 -2.45 -3.00 6.73
N SER A 245 -1.48 -2.09 6.80
CA SER A 245 -1.70 -0.67 7.08
C SER A 245 -1.90 0.17 5.81
N GLY A 246 -1.73 -0.45 4.63
CA GLY A 246 -1.79 0.21 3.33
C GLY A 246 -0.49 0.92 2.93
N GLN A 247 0.59 0.70 3.66
CA GLN A 247 1.90 1.23 3.33
C GLN A 247 2.62 0.34 2.33
N LEU A 248 3.44 0.95 1.47
CA LEU A 248 4.28 0.20 0.54
C LEU A 248 5.25 -0.70 1.30
N LEU A 249 5.38 -1.95 0.85
CA LEU A 249 6.35 -2.89 1.40
C LEU A 249 7.78 -2.41 1.14
N ASN A 250 8.65 -2.62 2.12
CA ASN A 250 10.08 -2.47 1.93
C ASN A 250 10.72 -3.85 1.75
N PHE A 251 11.17 -4.15 0.53
CA PHE A 251 11.84 -5.40 0.22
C PHE A 251 13.34 -5.40 0.57
N ASN A 252 13.86 -4.32 1.19
CA ASN A 252 15.24 -4.21 1.68
C ASN A 252 16.31 -4.57 0.63
N GLY A 253 16.11 -4.09 -0.60
CA GLY A 253 17.04 -4.31 -1.72
C GLY A 253 16.82 -5.62 -2.49
N PHE A 254 15.95 -6.52 -2.03
CA PHE A 254 15.57 -7.71 -2.80
C PHE A 254 14.26 -7.45 -3.55
N GLU A 255 14.34 -6.66 -4.59
CA GLU A 255 13.19 -6.02 -5.24
C GLU A 255 12.46 -6.90 -6.27
N ASN A 256 12.90 -8.15 -6.46
CA ASN A 256 12.40 -8.98 -7.54
C ASN A 256 11.14 -9.77 -7.13
N ASN A 257 10.00 -9.28 -7.54
CA ASN A 257 8.73 -9.97 -7.43
C ASN A 257 8.11 -10.18 -8.82
N ALA A 258 7.24 -11.17 -8.93
CA ALA A 258 6.55 -11.46 -10.19
C ALA A 258 5.17 -12.07 -9.90
N PHE A 259 4.25 -11.92 -10.84
CA PHE A 259 2.96 -12.58 -10.76
C PHE A 259 2.38 -12.87 -12.15
N THR A 260 1.45 -13.81 -12.20
CA THR A 260 0.75 -14.21 -13.41
C THR A 260 -0.75 -14.01 -13.21
N LEU A 261 -1.35 -13.29 -14.15
CA LEU A 261 -2.78 -13.05 -14.20
C LEU A 261 -3.40 -13.84 -15.34
N ARG A 262 -4.61 -14.34 -15.09
CA ARG A 262 -5.46 -14.94 -16.11
C ARG A 262 -6.69 -14.06 -16.32
N PHE A 263 -6.95 -13.67 -17.55
CA PHE A 263 -8.06 -12.84 -17.96
C PHE A 263 -9.09 -13.66 -18.70
N LYS A 264 -10.34 -13.61 -18.27
CA LYS A 264 -11.47 -14.06 -19.09
C LYS A 264 -12.04 -12.85 -19.82
N CYS A 265 -12.07 -12.93 -21.13
CA CYS A 265 -12.56 -11.87 -22.01
C CYS A 265 -13.76 -12.39 -22.80
N ILE A 266 -14.76 -11.54 -23.00
CA ILE A 266 -15.84 -11.85 -23.91
C ILE A 266 -15.48 -11.41 -25.33
N PHE A 267 -15.75 -12.27 -26.27
CA PHE A 267 -15.63 -11.91 -27.68
C PHE A 267 -16.90 -11.19 -28.12
N VAL A 268 -16.81 -9.87 -28.23
CA VAL A 268 -17.89 -9.11 -28.88
C VAL A 268 -17.77 -9.37 -30.36
N LYS A 269 -18.63 -10.24 -30.88
CA LYS A 269 -18.74 -10.44 -32.32
C LYS A 269 -19.11 -9.09 -32.95
N PRO A 270 -18.34 -8.58 -33.90
CA PRO A 270 -18.73 -7.35 -34.57
C PRO A 270 -20.13 -7.55 -35.17
N ASP A 271 -20.96 -6.54 -35.00
CA ASP A 271 -22.26 -6.54 -35.66
C ASP A 271 -22.07 -6.87 -37.14
N PRO A 272 -22.90 -7.76 -37.72
CA PRO A 272 -22.81 -8.01 -39.14
C PRO A 272 -22.94 -6.67 -39.87
N PRO A 273 -22.14 -6.44 -40.91
CA PRO A 273 -22.28 -5.22 -41.68
C PRO A 273 -23.75 -5.05 -42.08
N PRO A 274 -24.30 -3.85 -42.02
CA PRO A 274 -25.67 -3.62 -42.42
C PRO A 274 -25.87 -4.24 -43.79
N PRO A 275 -26.98 -4.97 -44.01
CA PRO A 275 -27.22 -5.58 -45.30
C PRO A 275 -27.08 -4.55 -46.42
N PRO A 276 -26.42 -4.86 -47.53
CA PRO A 276 -26.29 -3.91 -48.62
C PRO A 276 -27.71 -3.43 -49.00
N LEU A 277 -27.88 -2.12 -49.01
CA LEU A 277 -29.14 -1.50 -49.43
C LEU A 277 -29.44 -2.10 -50.82
N ARG A 278 -30.57 -2.81 -50.93
CA ARG A 278 -30.99 -3.31 -52.22
C ARG A 278 -31.19 -2.11 -53.15
N ASP A 279 -30.82 -2.23 -54.41
CA ASP A 279 -30.94 -1.14 -55.39
C ASP A 279 -32.30 -0.50 -55.37
N VAL A 280 -33.40 -1.29 -55.13
CA VAL A 280 -34.77 -0.82 -54.99
C VAL A 280 -34.98 0.15 -53.81
N GLU A 281 -34.26 -0.02 -52.70
CA GLU A 281 -34.32 0.91 -51.57
C GLU A 281 -33.50 2.16 -51.84
N LEU A 282 -32.37 2.03 -52.54
CA LEU A 282 -31.56 3.15 -52.98
C LEU A 282 -32.36 4.03 -53.96
N ASP A 283 -33.05 3.43 -54.95
CA ASP A 283 -33.90 4.15 -55.86
C ASP A 283 -35.06 4.89 -55.14
N ARG A 284 -35.66 4.26 -54.12
CA ARG A 284 -36.70 4.92 -53.27
C ARG A 284 -36.12 6.10 -52.47
N ILE A 285 -34.93 5.97 -51.94
CA ILE A 285 -34.30 7.04 -51.21
C ILE A 285 -33.95 8.19 -52.15
N VAL A 286 -33.42 7.89 -53.32
CA VAL A 286 -33.10 8.88 -54.37
C VAL A 286 -34.39 9.62 -54.84
N ASP A 287 -35.45 8.87 -55.07
CA ASP A 287 -36.74 9.42 -55.46
C ASP A 287 -37.37 10.29 -54.35
N ALA A 288 -37.31 9.83 -53.07
CA ALA A 288 -37.71 10.61 -51.91
C ALA A 288 -36.90 11.89 -51.73
N LEU A 289 -35.61 11.86 -52.01
CA LEU A 289 -34.73 13.03 -51.94
C LEU A 289 -35.00 14.03 -53.07
N GLN A 290 -35.31 13.54 -54.28
CA GLN A 290 -35.66 14.40 -55.43
C GLN A 290 -37.02 15.09 -55.27
N HIS A 291 -37.99 14.43 -54.58
CA HIS A 291 -39.32 14.93 -54.31
C HIS A 291 -39.49 15.52 -52.91
N ALA A 292 -38.40 15.59 -52.12
CA ALA A 292 -38.43 16.22 -50.81
C ALA A 292 -38.83 17.70 -50.93
N PRO A 293 -39.81 18.20 -50.18
CA PRO A 293 -40.10 19.63 -50.15
C PRO A 293 -38.83 20.38 -49.78
N PRO A 294 -38.64 21.57 -50.40
CA PRO A 294 -37.43 22.40 -50.11
C PRO A 294 -37.30 22.58 -48.58
N PRO A 295 -36.10 22.43 -48.07
CA PRO A 295 -35.89 22.56 -46.62
C PRO A 295 -36.55 23.85 -46.11
N PRO A 296 -37.23 23.77 -44.96
CA PRO A 296 -37.79 25.00 -44.38
C PRO A 296 -36.69 26.05 -44.26
N LYS A 297 -37.02 27.27 -44.68
CA LYS A 297 -36.05 28.39 -44.55
C LYS A 297 -35.51 28.38 -43.14
N PRO A 298 -34.17 28.42 -42.97
CA PRO A 298 -33.59 28.47 -41.64
C PRO A 298 -34.27 29.58 -40.84
N PRO A 299 -34.64 29.34 -39.58
CA PRO A 299 -35.20 30.37 -38.73
C PRO A 299 -34.28 31.58 -38.77
N PRO A 300 -34.84 32.81 -38.77
CA PRO A 300 -34.01 34.03 -38.84
C PRO A 300 -32.91 33.91 -37.77
N GLU A 301 -31.71 34.03 -38.24
CA GLU A 301 -30.50 33.89 -37.41
C GLU A 301 -30.72 34.81 -36.19
N LYS A 302 -30.85 34.23 -35.01
CA LYS A 302 -30.92 34.96 -33.74
C LYS A 302 -29.59 35.68 -33.59
N GLN A 303 -29.58 36.85 -34.19
CA GLN A 303 -28.47 37.72 -34.36
C GLN A 303 -27.78 38.03 -33.01
N ALA A 304 -26.52 37.68 -32.94
CA ALA A 304 -25.46 38.47 -32.29
C ALA A 304 -25.44 38.66 -30.76
N TRP A 305 -26.42 38.17 -29.98
CA TRP A 305 -26.34 38.31 -28.53
C TRP A 305 -25.23 37.40 -27.91
N GLY A 306 -24.98 36.27 -28.49
CA GLY A 306 -23.90 35.35 -28.03
C GLY A 306 -22.51 35.95 -28.20
N ARG A 307 -22.27 36.71 -29.26
CA ARG A 307 -20.96 37.37 -29.52
C ARG A 307 -20.69 38.48 -28.51
N TRP A 308 -21.70 39.25 -28.14
CA TRP A 308 -21.58 40.29 -27.13
C TRP A 308 -21.36 39.76 -25.73
N VAL A 309 -22.01 38.63 -25.36
CA VAL A 309 -21.81 37.97 -24.06
C VAL A 309 -20.40 37.42 -23.94
N ILE A 310 -19.87 36.83 -25.00
CA ILE A 310 -18.48 36.35 -25.00
C ILE A 310 -17.49 37.51 -24.88
N LEU A 311 -17.74 38.59 -25.58
CA LEU A 311 -16.87 39.78 -25.53
C LEU A 311 -16.89 40.43 -24.14
N LEU A 312 -18.05 40.50 -23.49
CA LEU A 312 -18.17 41.00 -22.12
C LEU A 312 -17.47 40.06 -21.10
N LEU A 313 -17.55 38.73 -21.28
CA LEU A 313 -16.84 37.80 -20.46
C LEU A 313 -15.31 37.94 -20.58
N VAL A 314 -14.81 38.11 -21.78
CA VAL A 314 -13.38 38.36 -22.02
C VAL A 314 -12.91 39.65 -21.36
N ILE A 315 -13.68 40.75 -21.51
CA ILE A 315 -13.37 42.01 -20.85
C ILE A 315 -13.39 41.89 -19.33
N PHE A 316 -14.36 41.16 -18.78
CA PHE A 316 -14.43 40.89 -17.33
C PHE A 316 -13.21 40.10 -16.83
N CYS A 317 -12.80 39.05 -17.55
CA CYS A 317 -11.59 38.31 -17.22
C CYS A 317 -10.32 39.14 -17.25
N ILE A 318 -10.20 40.05 -18.22
CA ILE A 318 -9.08 40.99 -18.31
C ILE A 318 -9.05 41.94 -17.10
N ILE A 319 -10.20 42.50 -16.72
CA ILE A 319 -10.31 43.41 -15.57
C ILE A 319 -9.91 42.67 -14.26
N VAL A 320 -10.41 41.44 -14.07
CA VAL A 320 -10.06 40.61 -12.91
C VAL A 320 -8.57 40.28 -12.90
N TYR A 321 -8.00 39.92 -14.05
CA TYR A 321 -6.58 39.63 -14.16
C TYR A 321 -5.70 40.83 -13.86
N VAL A 322 -6.05 42.01 -14.40
CA VAL A 322 -5.33 43.28 -14.13
C VAL A 322 -5.44 43.68 -12.66
N GLY A 323 -6.62 43.50 -12.06
CA GLY A 323 -6.83 43.67 -10.60
C GLY A 323 -5.96 42.73 -9.77
N TYR A 324 -5.91 41.47 -10.14
CA TYR A 324 -5.04 40.50 -9.48
C TYR A 324 -3.56 40.88 -9.53
N VAL A 325 -3.06 41.19 -10.72
CA VAL A 325 -1.64 41.55 -10.91
C VAL A 325 -1.26 42.85 -10.19
N ARG A 326 -2.16 43.84 -10.16
CA ARG A 326 -1.87 45.14 -9.55
C ARG A 326 -2.02 45.17 -8.03
N VAL A 327 -2.93 44.36 -7.48
CA VAL A 327 -3.28 44.48 -6.08
C VAL A 327 -2.86 43.24 -5.27
N ILE A 328 -3.20 42.06 -5.75
CA ILE A 328 -3.03 40.82 -4.96
C ILE A 328 -1.58 40.30 -5.02
N LYS A 329 -0.98 40.31 -6.23
CA LYS A 329 0.39 39.80 -6.40
C LYS A 329 1.43 40.53 -5.54
N PRO A 330 1.47 41.90 -5.53
CA PRO A 330 2.43 42.62 -4.71
C PRO A 330 2.14 42.47 -3.19
N LEU A 331 0.89 42.18 -2.81
CA LEU A 331 0.53 41.92 -1.42
C LEU A 331 1.06 40.54 -0.97
N GLN A 332 0.96 39.52 -1.82
CA GLN A 332 1.54 38.19 -1.57
C GLN A 332 3.08 38.24 -1.48
N GLU A 333 3.72 38.99 -2.34
CA GLU A 333 5.18 39.15 -2.31
C GLU A 333 5.63 39.83 -0.99
N LYS A 334 4.92 40.86 -0.53
CA LYS A 334 5.19 41.46 0.79
C LYS A 334 4.95 40.55 1.95
N ILE A 335 3.92 39.72 1.91
CA ILE A 335 3.65 38.72 2.97
C ILE A 335 4.79 37.68 3.03
N ILE A 336 5.25 37.20 1.90
CA ILE A 336 6.35 36.27 1.81
C ILE A 336 7.64 36.89 2.32
N GLU A 337 7.91 38.14 2.00
CA GLU A 337 9.08 38.89 2.50
C GLU A 337 9.06 39.03 4.02
N VAL A 338 7.90 39.36 4.62
CA VAL A 338 7.74 39.46 6.06
C VAL A 338 7.90 38.10 6.75
N MET A 339 7.38 37.03 6.17
CA MET A 339 7.51 35.68 6.71
C MET A 339 8.92 35.10 6.57
N SER A 340 9.71 35.61 5.66
CA SER A 340 11.11 35.18 5.44
C SER A 340 12.13 35.89 6.39
N GLN A 341 11.70 36.94 7.11
CA GLN A 341 12.55 37.58 8.10
C GLN A 341 12.75 36.63 9.29
N LYS A 342 13.98 36.16 9.44
CA LYS A 342 14.43 35.31 10.53
C LYS A 342 14.10 35.99 11.88
N PRO A 343 13.46 35.29 12.83
CA PRO A 343 13.21 35.87 14.14
C PRO A 343 14.54 36.30 14.81
N PRO A 344 14.54 37.39 15.54
CA PRO A 344 15.74 37.85 16.23
C PRO A 344 16.21 36.78 17.21
N PRO A 345 17.53 36.62 17.39
CA PRO A 345 18.09 35.63 18.32
C PRO A 345 17.60 35.94 19.75
N PRO A 346 17.32 34.86 20.51
CA PRO A 346 16.85 35.05 21.91
C PRO A 346 17.91 35.78 22.75
N PRO A 347 17.49 36.61 23.70
CA PRO A 347 18.40 37.35 24.55
C PRO A 347 19.28 36.37 25.34
N GLN A 348 20.58 36.58 25.28
CA GLN A 348 21.54 35.83 26.10
C GLN A 348 21.29 36.15 27.57
N MET A 349 20.84 35.15 28.32
CA MET A 349 20.83 35.25 29.81
C MET A 349 22.27 35.29 30.27
N ARG A 350 22.69 36.42 30.78
CA ARG A 350 23.90 36.51 31.61
C ARG A 350 23.59 35.86 32.98
N LEU A 351 24.22 34.74 33.23
CA LEU A 351 24.29 34.16 34.56
C LEU A 351 25.16 35.07 35.43
N PHE A 352 24.58 35.63 36.48
CA PHE A 352 25.29 36.15 37.60
C PHE A 352 25.52 35.04 38.62
#